data_0e4d5ed06660bbe17f0c9ab6a24ad9dc
#
_entry.id   0e4d5ed06660bbe17f0c9ab6a24ad9dc
#
_cell.length_a   1.000
_cell.length_b   1.000
_cell.length_c   1.000
_cell.angle_alpha   90.00
_cell.angle_beta   90.00
_cell.angle_gamma   90.00
#
_symmetry.space_group_name_H-M   'P 1'
#
loop_
_entity.id
_entity.type
_entity.pdbx_description
1 polymer ?
#
loop_
_entity_poly.entity_id
_entity_poly.type
_entity_poly.pdbx_seq_one_letter_code
_entity_poly.pdbx_strand_id
1 'polypeptide(L)'
;MKYVDLSGAWSVSLQNGHAGEAVLPGTLDENRIGGRDSGSRWRNSDTDSGKDPEPEGDARILTRLTRKYTYEGPAWFTKTISMEETGGQRVFLEVERSRELTLAFNGKDIIPCRQGTVSTPYVFEVTSEVKEGENVCTLCCDNSYPSWPRDAIVNSSAATDETQTNWNGLLGYLRLRFEKSNFISSIRVYPDGKIADVIVELDCTNAYTGLLSLRSKAFAHELVRKIAVPAGRNSIRIGGI
;
A
#
# COMPACT_ATOMS: atom_id res chain seq x y z
N MET A 1 2.15 17.61 8.86
CA MET A 1 1.82 16.20 8.55
C MET A 1 1.79 15.43 9.87
N LYS A 2 0.67 14.80 10.20
CA LYS A 2 0.46 13.95 11.39
C LYS A 2 0.17 12.54 10.93
N TYR A 3 0.65 11.53 11.62
CA TYR A 3 0.32 10.13 11.37
C TYR A 3 -0.30 9.49 12.61
N VAL A 4 -1.22 8.56 12.39
CA VAL A 4 -1.73 7.64 13.41
C VAL A 4 -1.42 6.23 12.91
N ASP A 5 -0.62 5.50 13.70
CA ASP A 5 -0.28 4.11 13.42
C ASP A 5 -1.49 3.20 13.69
N LEU A 6 -1.77 2.29 12.78
CA LEU A 6 -2.86 1.33 12.88
C LEU A 6 -2.35 -0.10 13.15
N SER A 7 -1.08 -0.27 13.45
CA SER A 7 -0.46 -1.55 13.80
C SER A 7 -1.16 -2.23 14.99
N GLY A 8 -0.90 -3.52 15.16
CA GLY A 8 -1.40 -4.33 16.28
C GLY A 8 -2.52 -5.28 15.86
N ALA A 9 -3.42 -5.60 16.78
CA ALA A 9 -4.48 -6.58 16.59
C ALA A 9 -5.57 -6.08 15.63
N TRP A 10 -5.95 -6.96 14.70
CA TRP A 10 -7.05 -6.81 13.74
C TRP A 10 -7.86 -8.08 13.71
N SER A 11 -9.18 -7.98 13.67
CA SER A 11 -10.02 -9.14 13.37
C SER A 11 -9.77 -9.57 11.93
N VAL A 12 -9.67 -10.86 11.67
CA VAL A 12 -9.50 -11.42 10.33
C VAL A 12 -10.59 -12.44 10.03
N SER A 13 -11.09 -12.42 8.80
CA SER A 13 -11.98 -13.45 8.27
C SER A 13 -11.56 -13.86 6.87
N LEU A 14 -11.70 -15.15 6.56
CA LEU A 14 -11.37 -15.73 5.25
C LEU A 14 -12.64 -16.25 4.57
N GLN A 15 -12.61 -16.36 3.25
CA GLN A 15 -13.74 -16.86 2.47
C GLN A 15 -14.16 -18.29 2.85
N ASN A 16 -13.23 -19.11 3.35
CA ASN A 16 -13.51 -20.47 3.81
C ASN A 16 -14.17 -20.56 5.19
N GLY A 17 -14.61 -19.43 5.76
CA GLY A 17 -15.30 -19.36 7.05
C GLY A 17 -14.37 -19.27 8.27
N HIS A 18 -13.05 -19.28 8.10
CA HIS A 18 -12.14 -19.01 9.21
C HIS A 18 -12.31 -17.58 9.70
N ALA A 19 -12.39 -17.40 11.01
CA ALA A 19 -12.40 -16.10 11.68
C ALA A 19 -11.47 -16.14 12.89
N GLY A 20 -10.75 -15.03 13.14
CA GLY A 20 -9.79 -14.95 14.23
C GLY A 20 -9.20 -13.55 14.38
N GLU A 21 -7.99 -13.49 14.91
CA GLU A 21 -7.22 -12.28 15.10
C GLU A 21 -5.87 -12.39 14.40
N ALA A 22 -5.42 -11.32 13.77
CA ALA A 22 -4.11 -11.20 13.16
C ALA A 22 -3.40 -9.95 13.70
N VAL A 23 -2.08 -10.02 13.86
CA VAL A 23 -1.22 -8.86 14.16
C VAL A 23 -0.73 -8.27 12.85
N LEU A 24 -1.07 -7.01 12.60
CA LEU A 24 -0.63 -6.27 11.43
C LEU A 24 0.29 -5.10 11.82
N PRO A 25 1.24 -4.70 10.96
CA PRO A 25 1.60 -5.33 9.70
C PRO A 25 2.11 -6.77 9.88
N GLY A 26 1.77 -7.64 8.93
CA GLY A 26 2.16 -9.03 8.94
C GLY A 26 1.45 -9.85 7.87
N THR A 27 1.95 -11.05 7.62
CA THR A 27 1.32 -12.02 6.71
C THR A 27 0.39 -12.97 7.48
N LEU A 28 -0.51 -13.63 6.74
CA LEU A 28 -1.32 -14.72 7.32
C LEU A 28 -0.44 -15.87 7.83
N ASP A 29 0.66 -16.20 7.14
CA ASP A 29 1.60 -17.22 7.57
C ASP A 29 2.25 -16.90 8.93
N GLU A 30 2.74 -15.66 9.11
CA GLU A 30 3.27 -15.20 10.41
C GLU A 30 2.24 -15.27 11.52
N ASN A 31 1.00 -15.01 11.20
CA ASN A 31 -0.15 -15.13 12.13
C ASN A 31 -0.67 -16.56 12.27
N ARG A 32 -0.09 -17.55 11.59
CA ARG A 32 -0.48 -18.97 11.61
C ARG A 32 -1.92 -19.19 11.12
N ILE A 33 -2.35 -18.39 10.15
CA ILE A 33 -3.69 -18.40 9.58
C ILE A 33 -3.64 -19.01 8.17
N GLY A 34 -4.55 -19.93 7.88
CA GLY A 34 -4.61 -20.69 6.62
C GLY A 34 -4.48 -22.17 6.83
N GLY A 35 -4.40 -22.93 5.74
CA GLY A 35 -4.08 -24.35 5.76
C GLY A 35 -2.58 -24.59 5.95
N ARG A 36 -2.18 -25.77 6.41
CA ARG A 36 -0.76 -26.13 6.37
C ARG A 36 -0.29 -26.20 4.92
N ASP A 37 0.90 -25.67 4.67
CA ASP A 37 1.50 -25.73 3.34
C ASP A 37 1.74 -27.19 2.95
N SER A 38 0.98 -27.67 1.97
CA SER A 38 1.04 -29.04 1.45
C SER A 38 2.07 -29.22 0.33
N GLY A 39 2.87 -28.19 0.07
CA GLY A 39 3.82 -28.18 -1.04
C GLY A 39 3.24 -27.71 -2.36
N SER A 40 1.99 -27.22 -2.41
CA SER A 40 1.48 -26.49 -3.57
C SER A 40 2.36 -25.26 -3.82
N ARG A 41 2.81 -25.08 -5.04
CA ARG A 41 3.78 -24.03 -5.41
C ARG A 41 3.25 -23.19 -6.54
N TRP A 42 3.51 -21.88 -6.44
CA TRP A 42 3.45 -20.97 -7.55
C TRP A 42 4.81 -20.97 -8.23
N ARG A 43 4.86 -21.30 -9.51
CA ARG A 43 6.11 -21.53 -10.26
C ARG A 43 6.25 -20.54 -11.40
N ASN A 44 7.52 -20.25 -11.75
CA ASN A 44 7.88 -19.26 -12.79
C ASN A 44 7.69 -19.75 -14.22
N SER A 45 7.40 -21.00 -14.49
CA SER A 45 7.53 -21.54 -15.82
C SER A 45 6.32 -22.37 -16.24
N ASP A 46 5.76 -22.00 -17.38
CA ASP A 46 4.77 -22.81 -18.09
C ASP A 46 5.36 -24.14 -18.60
N THR A 47 6.69 -24.26 -18.61
CA THR A 47 7.40 -25.50 -18.95
C THR A 47 7.39 -26.48 -17.80
N ASP A 48 6.95 -26.04 -16.63
CA ASP A 48 6.76 -26.91 -15.49
C ASP A 48 5.50 -27.77 -15.69
N SER A 49 5.67 -28.79 -16.46
CA SER A 49 4.64 -29.81 -16.77
C SER A 49 4.17 -30.61 -15.53
N GLY A 50 4.40 -30.10 -14.32
CA GLY A 50 4.15 -30.82 -13.06
C GLY A 50 5.07 -32.03 -12.86
N LYS A 51 6.13 -32.14 -13.64
CA LYS A 51 7.06 -33.27 -13.66
C LYS A 51 8.43 -32.97 -13.06
N ASP A 52 8.64 -31.78 -12.49
CA ASP A 52 9.82 -31.60 -11.64
C ASP A 52 9.73 -32.62 -10.52
N PRO A 53 10.69 -33.53 -10.38
CA PRO A 53 10.67 -34.46 -9.28
C PRO A 53 10.64 -33.64 -7.99
N GLU A 54 9.64 -33.88 -7.15
CA GLU A 54 9.63 -33.34 -5.78
C GLU A 54 10.95 -33.75 -5.13
N PRO A 55 11.77 -32.79 -4.64
CA PRO A 55 12.99 -33.14 -3.94
C PRO A 55 12.64 -34.03 -2.75
N GLU A 56 13.32 -35.13 -2.61
CA GLU A 56 13.13 -36.02 -1.46
C GLU A 56 13.60 -35.36 -0.16
N GLY A 57 12.82 -35.53 0.90
CA GLY A 57 13.14 -35.02 2.24
C GLY A 57 13.17 -33.51 2.35
N ASP A 58 14.09 -32.98 3.14
CA ASP A 58 14.22 -31.54 3.45
C ASP A 58 14.90 -30.73 2.35
N ALA A 59 15.35 -31.34 1.25
CA ALA A 59 16.01 -30.67 0.14
C ALA A 59 15.14 -29.56 -0.47
N ARG A 60 13.83 -29.72 -0.43
CA ARG A 60 12.85 -28.72 -0.86
C ARG A 60 12.94 -27.41 -0.06
N ILE A 61 13.22 -27.50 1.22
CA ILE A 61 13.40 -26.35 2.13
C ILE A 61 14.64 -25.55 1.78
N LEU A 62 15.67 -26.19 1.25
CA LEU A 62 16.96 -25.54 0.93
C LEU A 62 16.95 -24.80 -0.40
N THR A 63 16.04 -25.15 -1.30
CA THR A 63 16.04 -24.61 -2.69
C THR A 63 14.94 -23.58 -2.94
N ARG A 64 13.95 -23.44 -2.06
CA ARG A 64 12.78 -22.57 -2.22
C ARG A 64 12.43 -21.90 -0.91
N LEU A 65 11.76 -20.74 -1.02
CA LEU A 65 11.12 -20.11 0.14
C LEU A 65 9.97 -21.00 0.63
N THR A 66 9.88 -21.18 1.94
CA THR A 66 8.88 -22.04 2.57
C THR A 66 7.96 -21.25 3.48
N ARG A 67 6.71 -21.67 3.54
CA ARG A 67 5.69 -21.21 4.47
C ARG A 67 5.24 -22.36 5.31
N LYS A 68 4.78 -22.10 6.54
CA LYS A 68 4.11 -23.11 7.36
C LYS A 68 2.62 -23.14 7.10
N TYR A 69 2.06 -21.96 6.76
CA TYR A 69 0.64 -21.78 6.46
C TYR A 69 0.49 -21.09 5.12
N THR A 70 -0.53 -21.48 4.38
CA THR A 70 -0.83 -20.91 3.08
C THR A 70 -2.33 -20.66 2.95
N TYR A 71 -2.66 -19.56 2.28
CA TYR A 71 -4.02 -19.21 1.90
C TYR A 71 -3.99 -18.43 0.59
N GLU A 72 -4.86 -18.78 -0.35
CA GLU A 72 -5.09 -18.04 -1.58
C GLU A 72 -6.56 -17.63 -1.63
N GLY A 73 -6.80 -16.34 -1.86
CA GLY A 73 -8.13 -15.73 -1.90
C GLY A 73 -8.24 -14.48 -1.05
N PRO A 74 -9.45 -13.91 -0.91
CA PRO A 74 -9.70 -12.72 -0.14
C PRO A 74 -9.62 -12.97 1.36
N ALA A 75 -8.89 -12.10 2.06
CA ALA A 75 -8.81 -12.02 3.51
C ALA A 75 -9.22 -10.63 3.96
N TRP A 76 -10.26 -10.55 4.78
CA TRP A 76 -10.78 -9.30 5.33
C TRP A 76 -10.19 -9.05 6.71
N PHE A 77 -9.53 -7.90 6.85
CA PHE A 77 -8.96 -7.41 8.10
C PHE A 77 -9.78 -6.23 8.59
N THR A 78 -10.36 -6.31 9.77
CA THR A 78 -11.24 -5.29 10.32
C THR A 78 -10.71 -4.74 11.64
N LYS A 79 -10.73 -3.41 11.79
CA LYS A 79 -10.35 -2.72 13.02
C LYS A 79 -11.31 -1.55 13.29
N THR A 80 -11.70 -1.42 14.55
CA THR A 80 -12.35 -0.19 15.05
C THR A 80 -11.28 0.81 15.45
N ILE A 81 -11.38 2.03 14.92
CA ILE A 81 -10.44 3.12 15.12
C ILE A 81 -11.19 4.26 15.81
N SER A 82 -10.74 4.66 17.00
CA SER A 82 -11.26 5.85 17.67
C SER A 82 -10.58 7.09 17.12
N MET A 83 -11.37 8.07 16.69
CA MET A 83 -10.90 9.31 16.08
C MET A 83 -11.40 10.51 16.88
N GLU A 84 -10.52 11.48 17.04
CA GLU A 84 -10.88 12.83 17.45
C GLU A 84 -11.39 13.63 16.24
N GLU A 85 -11.97 14.78 16.48
CA GLU A 85 -12.34 15.72 15.42
C GLU A 85 -11.12 16.03 14.53
N THR A 86 -11.28 15.94 13.22
CA THR A 86 -10.17 16.11 12.26
C THR A 86 -9.75 17.57 12.08
N GLY A 87 -10.54 18.54 12.59
CA GLY A 87 -10.25 19.96 12.45
C GLY A 87 -10.23 20.43 10.99
N GLY A 88 -10.97 19.78 10.10
CA GLY A 88 -11.02 20.08 8.67
C GLY A 88 -9.79 19.57 7.89
N GLN A 89 -8.96 18.74 8.50
CA GLN A 89 -7.86 18.06 7.81
C GLN A 89 -8.38 16.97 6.86
N ARG A 90 -7.67 16.76 5.77
CA ARG A 90 -7.86 15.60 4.90
C ARG A 90 -7.21 14.38 5.54
N VAL A 91 -7.87 13.24 5.45
CA VAL A 91 -7.42 11.98 6.07
C VAL A 91 -7.23 10.93 4.99
N PHE A 92 -6.04 10.34 4.97
CA PHE A 92 -5.66 9.30 4.04
C PHE A 92 -5.28 8.03 4.81
N LEU A 93 -5.85 6.88 4.41
CA LEU A 93 -5.40 5.58 4.85
C LEU A 93 -4.31 5.10 3.89
N GLU A 94 -3.16 4.72 4.43
CA GLU A 94 -1.99 4.27 3.69
C GLU A 94 -1.60 2.86 4.11
N VAL A 95 -1.47 1.96 3.12
CA VAL A 95 -0.92 0.61 3.27
C VAL A 95 0.31 0.51 2.39
N GLU A 96 1.49 0.24 2.98
CA GLU A 96 2.75 0.28 2.22
C GLU A 96 2.82 -0.82 1.17
N ARG A 97 2.51 -2.05 1.55
CA ARG A 97 2.52 -3.19 0.63
C ARG A 97 1.38 -4.16 0.93
N SER A 98 0.72 -4.57 -0.12
CA SER A 98 -0.30 -5.61 -0.10
C SER A 98 -0.37 -6.27 -1.48
N ARG A 99 -1.09 -7.37 -1.56
CA ARG A 99 -1.54 -7.91 -2.85
C ARG A 99 -2.66 -7.02 -3.38
N GLU A 100 -3.63 -7.53 -4.12
CA GLU A 100 -4.77 -6.71 -4.52
C GLU A 100 -5.54 -6.27 -3.27
N LEU A 101 -5.78 -4.96 -3.13
CA LEU A 101 -6.32 -4.39 -1.90
C LEU A 101 -7.54 -3.52 -2.18
N THR A 102 -8.61 -3.77 -1.42
CA THR A 102 -9.79 -2.90 -1.36
C THR A 102 -10.04 -2.44 0.06
N LEU A 103 -10.77 -1.34 0.20
CA LEU A 103 -11.12 -0.72 1.49
C LEU A 103 -12.62 -0.46 1.56
N ALA A 104 -13.25 -0.92 2.65
CA ALA A 104 -14.52 -0.40 3.13
C ALA A 104 -14.28 0.40 4.42
N PHE A 105 -14.72 1.66 4.46
CA PHE A 105 -14.58 2.52 5.62
C PHE A 105 -15.98 2.97 6.07
N ASN A 106 -16.33 2.66 7.32
CA ASN A 106 -17.70 2.84 7.85
C ASN A 106 -18.80 2.22 6.96
N GLY A 107 -18.48 1.07 6.34
CA GLY A 107 -19.40 0.33 5.47
C GLY A 107 -19.52 0.86 4.04
N LYS A 108 -18.73 1.87 3.66
CA LYS A 108 -18.68 2.42 2.31
C LYS A 108 -17.39 2.02 1.61
N ASP A 109 -17.50 1.51 0.38
CA ASP A 109 -16.36 1.18 -0.45
C ASP A 109 -15.63 2.45 -0.90
N ILE A 110 -14.32 2.48 -0.70
CA ILE A 110 -13.45 3.61 -1.03
C ILE A 110 -12.54 3.23 -2.18
N ILE A 111 -12.62 3.98 -3.27
CA ILE A 111 -11.69 3.82 -4.39
C ILE A 111 -10.35 4.45 -4.00
N PRO A 112 -9.21 3.76 -4.21
CA PRO A 112 -7.91 4.32 -3.90
C PRO A 112 -7.63 5.54 -4.78
N CYS A 113 -7.21 6.64 -4.16
CA CYS A 113 -6.72 7.82 -4.88
C CYS A 113 -5.31 7.59 -5.47
N ARG A 114 -4.61 6.57 -4.98
CA ARG A 114 -3.41 5.98 -5.54
C ARG A 114 -3.51 4.47 -5.45
N GLN A 115 -3.61 3.83 -6.62
CA GLN A 115 -3.59 2.38 -6.73
C GLN A 115 -2.18 1.87 -6.40
N GLY A 116 -2.10 0.98 -5.43
CA GLY A 116 -0.88 0.29 -5.07
C GLY A 116 -0.60 -0.91 -5.97
N THR A 117 0.56 -1.49 -5.75
CA THR A 117 0.99 -2.78 -6.30
C THR A 117 1.71 -3.54 -5.20
N VAL A 118 2.24 -4.73 -5.52
CA VAL A 118 3.05 -5.53 -4.56
C VAL A 118 4.19 -4.72 -3.93
N SER A 119 4.71 -3.71 -4.62
CA SER A 119 5.88 -2.92 -4.19
C SER A 119 5.61 -1.41 -4.09
N THR A 120 4.38 -0.96 -4.27
CA THR A 120 4.02 0.46 -4.11
C THR A 120 2.80 0.62 -3.21
N PRO A 121 2.73 1.71 -2.42
CA PRO A 121 1.64 1.90 -1.46
C PRO A 121 0.28 2.10 -2.11
N TYR A 122 -0.75 1.54 -1.46
CA TYR A 122 -2.14 1.94 -1.64
C TYR A 122 -2.44 3.16 -0.77
N VAL A 123 -3.14 4.13 -1.34
CA VAL A 123 -3.58 5.33 -0.63
C VAL A 123 -5.06 5.55 -0.88
N PHE A 124 -5.85 5.61 0.17
CA PHE A 124 -7.29 5.86 0.14
C PHE A 124 -7.59 7.17 0.85
N GLU A 125 -8.31 8.08 0.21
CA GLU A 125 -8.80 9.27 0.89
C GLU A 125 -10.12 8.94 1.58
N VAL A 126 -10.14 9.02 2.90
CA VAL A 126 -11.30 8.68 3.74
C VAL A 126 -11.92 9.90 4.41
N THR A 127 -11.52 11.10 4.03
CA THR A 127 -11.90 12.39 4.63
C THR A 127 -13.41 12.53 4.84
N SER A 128 -14.21 12.19 3.83
CA SER A 128 -15.67 12.31 3.86
C SER A 128 -16.36 11.26 4.73
N GLU A 129 -15.67 10.18 5.05
CA GLU A 129 -16.25 9.04 5.78
C GLU A 129 -15.82 9.00 7.25
N VAL A 130 -14.75 9.74 7.59
CA VAL A 130 -14.28 9.84 8.99
C VAL A 130 -15.27 10.64 9.82
N LYS A 131 -15.59 10.10 10.98
CA LYS A 131 -16.41 10.76 12.01
C LYS A 131 -15.67 10.78 13.35
N GLU A 132 -16.04 11.66 14.24
CA GLU A 132 -15.61 11.64 15.62
C GLU A 132 -16.11 10.36 16.31
N GLY A 133 -15.30 9.79 17.19
CA GLY A 133 -15.57 8.54 17.87
C GLY A 133 -15.16 7.32 17.05
N GLU A 134 -15.95 6.28 17.08
CA GLU A 134 -15.60 4.98 16.49
C GLU A 134 -15.82 4.95 14.97
N ASN A 135 -14.79 4.52 14.27
CA ASN A 135 -14.79 4.27 12.83
C ASN A 135 -14.40 2.82 12.56
N VAL A 136 -15.08 2.16 11.65
CA VAL A 136 -14.79 0.78 11.25
C VAL A 136 -14.04 0.78 9.93
N CYS A 137 -12.83 0.23 9.95
CA CYS A 137 -11.98 0.06 8.78
C CYS A 137 -11.90 -1.43 8.43
N THR A 138 -12.29 -1.80 7.22
CA THR A 138 -12.17 -3.17 6.69
C THR A 138 -11.33 -3.15 5.42
N LEU A 139 -10.17 -3.78 5.46
CA LEU A 139 -9.26 -3.98 4.34
C LEU A 139 -9.39 -5.41 3.83
N CYS A 140 -9.65 -5.58 2.53
CA CYS A 140 -9.63 -6.91 1.90
C CYS A 140 -8.37 -7.03 1.05
N CYS A 141 -7.48 -7.95 1.45
CA CYS A 141 -6.30 -8.34 0.68
C CYS A 141 -6.58 -9.64 -0.06
N ASP A 142 -6.46 -9.62 -1.38
CA ASP A 142 -6.68 -10.80 -2.22
C ASP A 142 -5.42 -11.16 -3.01
N ASN A 143 -4.83 -12.31 -2.72
CA ASN A 143 -3.65 -12.83 -3.39
C ASN A 143 -4.01 -13.84 -4.51
N SER A 144 -5.28 -13.97 -4.89
CA SER A 144 -5.71 -14.67 -6.11
C SER A 144 -5.71 -13.76 -7.34
N TYR A 145 -5.59 -12.45 -7.13
CA TYR A 145 -5.52 -11.39 -8.15
C TYR A 145 -6.71 -11.38 -9.13
N PRO A 146 -7.95 -11.21 -8.62
CA PRO A 146 -9.15 -11.30 -9.44
C PRO A 146 -9.23 -10.23 -10.55
N SER A 147 -8.61 -9.05 -10.37
CA SER A 147 -8.63 -7.93 -11.33
C SER A 147 -7.40 -7.86 -12.22
N TRP A 148 -6.43 -8.75 -12.05
CA TRP A 148 -5.16 -8.73 -12.78
C TRP A 148 -5.06 -9.93 -13.73
N PRO A 149 -4.30 -9.83 -14.84
CA PRO A 149 -4.00 -10.99 -15.65
C PRO A 149 -3.23 -12.01 -14.81
N ARG A 150 -3.91 -13.10 -14.44
CA ARG A 150 -3.34 -14.12 -13.54
C ARG A 150 -2.01 -14.66 -14.06
N ASP A 151 -1.92 -14.96 -15.34
CA ASP A 151 -0.70 -15.53 -15.96
C ASP A 151 0.51 -14.61 -15.81
N ALA A 152 0.30 -13.28 -15.90
CA ALA A 152 1.37 -12.31 -15.69
C ALA A 152 1.88 -12.27 -14.24
N ILE A 153 1.05 -12.63 -13.26
CA ILE A 153 1.42 -12.65 -11.84
C ILE A 153 2.02 -13.99 -11.45
N VAL A 154 1.38 -15.10 -11.82
CA VAL A 154 1.81 -16.47 -11.48
C VAL A 154 3.23 -16.74 -11.99
N ASN A 155 3.54 -16.25 -13.20
CA ASN A 155 4.86 -16.41 -13.82
C ASN A 155 5.85 -15.28 -13.49
N SER A 156 5.51 -14.40 -12.53
CA SER A 156 6.40 -13.32 -12.15
C SER A 156 7.12 -13.61 -10.83
N SER A 157 8.32 -13.04 -10.68
CA SER A 157 9.08 -13.09 -9.43
C SER A 157 8.35 -12.47 -8.22
N ALA A 158 7.22 -11.78 -8.45
CA ALA A 158 6.43 -11.18 -7.39
C ALA A 158 5.61 -12.18 -6.57
N ALA A 159 5.33 -13.36 -7.12
CA ALA A 159 4.43 -14.34 -6.50
C ALA A 159 5.04 -15.75 -6.35
N THR A 160 6.16 -16.07 -7.04
CA THR A 160 6.73 -17.41 -7.02
C THR A 160 7.49 -17.72 -5.74
N ASP A 161 7.52 -19.00 -5.37
CA ASP A 161 8.24 -19.47 -4.17
C ASP A 161 9.77 -19.40 -4.32
N GLU A 162 10.29 -19.25 -5.53
CA GLU A 162 11.71 -19.04 -5.77
C GLU A 162 12.18 -17.65 -5.33
N THR A 163 11.27 -16.69 -5.22
CA THR A 163 11.62 -15.28 -4.97
C THR A 163 10.92 -14.65 -3.77
N GLN A 164 9.59 -14.71 -3.68
CA GLN A 164 8.84 -13.99 -2.64
C GLN A 164 7.72 -14.77 -1.98
N THR A 165 7.27 -15.86 -2.53
CA THR A 165 6.01 -16.54 -2.20
C THR A 165 4.76 -15.70 -2.54
N ASN A 166 3.61 -16.34 -2.71
CA ASN A 166 2.34 -15.65 -2.87
C ASN A 166 1.69 -15.43 -1.49
N TRP A 167 2.30 -14.57 -0.67
CA TRP A 167 1.81 -14.24 0.66
C TRP A 167 0.49 -13.44 0.61
N ASN A 168 -0.33 -13.54 1.65
CA ASN A 168 -1.50 -12.70 1.89
C ASN A 168 -1.28 -11.93 3.21
N GLY A 169 -1.72 -10.69 3.26
CA GLY A 169 -1.55 -9.81 4.42
C GLY A 169 -1.22 -8.37 4.05
N LEU A 170 -0.86 -7.58 5.06
CA LEU A 170 -0.49 -6.17 4.93
C LEU A 170 0.90 -5.96 5.52
N LEU A 171 1.83 -5.43 4.75
CA LEU A 171 3.23 -5.29 5.15
C LEU A 171 3.69 -3.83 5.14
N GLY A 172 4.75 -3.57 5.91
CA GLY A 172 5.31 -2.24 6.07
C GLY A 172 4.46 -1.35 6.96
N TYR A 173 4.27 -0.07 6.61
CA TYR A 173 3.41 0.80 7.41
C TYR A 173 1.92 0.62 7.05
N LEU A 174 1.10 0.71 8.08
CA LEU A 174 -0.36 0.76 8.01
C LEU A 174 -0.81 1.91 8.91
N ARG A 175 -1.29 3.01 8.30
CA ARG A 175 -1.50 4.25 9.04
C ARG A 175 -2.55 5.18 8.45
N LEU A 176 -3.05 6.09 9.28
CA LEU A 176 -3.75 7.28 8.82
C LEU A 176 -2.75 8.44 8.72
N ARG A 177 -2.82 9.18 7.62
CA ARG A 177 -2.07 10.41 7.38
C ARG A 177 -3.02 11.59 7.31
N PHE A 178 -2.69 12.64 8.05
CA PHE A 178 -3.48 13.87 8.13
C PHE A 178 -2.76 15.00 7.39
N GLU A 179 -3.47 15.64 6.50
CA GLU A 179 -2.97 16.76 5.70
C GLU A 179 -3.89 17.97 5.80
N LYS A 180 -3.34 19.14 5.49
CA LYS A 180 -4.13 20.34 5.28
C LYS A 180 -4.98 20.19 4.02
N SER A 181 -5.99 21.04 3.89
CA SER A 181 -6.83 21.09 2.67
C SER A 181 -6.02 21.31 1.40
N ASN A 182 -4.91 22.06 1.49
CA ASN A 182 -3.94 22.26 0.40
C ASN A 182 -2.56 21.81 0.90
N PHE A 183 -1.92 20.89 0.19
CA PHE A 183 -0.62 20.34 0.60
C PHE A 183 0.23 19.94 -0.60
N ILE A 184 1.54 19.83 -0.38
CA ILE A 184 2.48 19.28 -1.37
C ILE A 184 2.35 17.75 -1.33
N SER A 185 1.86 17.17 -2.41
CA SER A 185 1.65 15.71 -2.53
C SER A 185 2.90 14.98 -3.02
N SER A 186 3.78 15.63 -3.78
CA SER A 186 5.01 15.05 -4.29
C SER A 186 6.04 16.13 -4.66
N ILE A 187 7.31 15.79 -4.51
CA ILE A 187 8.43 16.55 -5.04
C ILE A 187 9.33 15.58 -5.80
N ARG A 188 9.59 15.88 -7.06
CA ARG A 188 10.53 15.13 -7.90
C ARG A 188 11.66 16.02 -8.35
N VAL A 189 12.89 15.53 -8.20
CA VAL A 189 14.10 16.26 -8.58
C VAL A 189 14.78 15.47 -9.70
N TYR A 190 15.08 16.15 -10.78
CA TYR A 190 15.76 15.62 -11.96
C TYR A 190 17.09 16.34 -12.14
N PRO A 191 18.19 15.80 -11.58
CA PRO A 191 19.50 16.42 -11.74
C PRO A 191 20.04 16.25 -13.16
N ASP A 192 20.68 17.29 -13.68
CA ASP A 192 21.41 17.30 -14.94
C ASP A 192 22.72 18.09 -14.80
N GLY A 193 23.82 17.37 -14.56
CA GLY A 193 25.12 17.98 -14.29
C GLY A 193 25.12 18.87 -13.04
N LYS A 194 25.24 20.18 -13.25
CA LYS A 194 25.26 21.20 -12.18
C LYS A 194 23.93 21.87 -11.94
N ILE A 195 22.92 21.51 -12.70
CA ILE A 195 21.56 22.05 -12.58
C ILE A 195 20.56 20.96 -12.26
N ALA A 196 19.37 21.34 -11.85
CA ALA A 196 18.27 20.41 -11.65
C ALA A 196 16.93 21.02 -12.08
N ASP A 197 16.04 20.15 -12.53
CA ASP A 197 14.62 20.46 -12.65
C ASP A 197 13.89 19.91 -11.43
N VAL A 198 13.03 20.70 -10.83
CA VAL A 198 12.18 20.31 -9.72
C VAL A 198 10.71 20.39 -10.14
N ILE A 199 9.98 19.28 -9.95
CA ILE A 199 8.53 19.26 -10.15
C ILE A 199 7.90 19.14 -8.77
N VAL A 200 7.08 20.13 -8.40
CA VAL A 200 6.29 20.13 -7.17
C VAL A 200 4.83 19.88 -7.52
N GLU A 201 4.27 18.82 -6.95
CA GLU A 201 2.84 18.51 -7.09
C GLU A 201 2.09 18.97 -5.86
N LEU A 202 1.03 19.73 -6.09
CA LEU A 202 0.11 20.23 -5.08
C LEU A 202 -1.24 19.54 -5.26
N ASP A 203 -1.83 19.12 -4.14
CA ASP A 203 -3.21 18.66 -4.08
C ASP A 203 -4.02 19.67 -3.24
N CYS A 204 -4.93 20.36 -3.89
CA CYS A 204 -5.64 21.52 -3.34
C CYS A 204 -7.15 21.26 -3.32
N THR A 205 -7.78 21.31 -2.14
CA THR A 205 -9.23 21.29 -2.03
C THR A 205 -9.85 22.57 -2.59
N ASN A 206 -9.16 23.72 -2.41
CA ASN A 206 -9.58 25.03 -2.86
C ASN A 206 -8.47 25.70 -3.68
N ALA A 207 -8.81 26.67 -4.51
CA ALA A 207 -7.82 27.49 -5.18
C ALA A 207 -6.84 28.12 -4.17
N TYR A 208 -5.56 28.13 -4.51
CA TYR A 208 -4.49 28.57 -3.62
C TYR A 208 -3.60 29.61 -4.33
N THR A 209 -3.34 30.69 -3.63
CA THR A 209 -2.34 31.69 -4.02
C THR A 209 -1.37 31.87 -2.86
N GLY A 210 -0.07 31.78 -3.13
CA GLY A 210 0.94 31.87 -2.09
C GLY A 210 2.37 31.87 -2.64
N LEU A 211 3.32 31.58 -1.76
CA LEU A 211 4.74 31.49 -2.09
C LEU A 211 5.18 30.02 -2.00
N LEU A 212 5.82 29.55 -3.05
CA LEU A 212 6.55 28.29 -3.07
C LEU A 212 8.03 28.59 -2.86
N SER A 213 8.61 28.03 -1.80
CA SER A 213 10.01 28.22 -1.43
C SER A 213 10.75 26.89 -1.58
N LEU A 214 11.86 26.91 -2.31
CA LEU A 214 12.78 25.78 -2.48
C LEU A 214 14.09 26.07 -1.77
N ARG A 215 14.51 25.17 -0.88
CA ARG A 215 15.77 25.25 -0.16
C ARG A 215 16.54 23.93 -0.31
N SER A 216 17.83 24.04 -0.56
CA SER A 216 18.75 22.91 -0.56
C SER A 216 20.14 23.38 -0.12
N LYS A 217 20.92 22.48 0.47
CA LYS A 217 22.34 22.74 0.74
C LYS A 217 23.16 22.94 -0.54
N ALA A 218 22.66 22.47 -1.67
CA ALA A 218 23.29 22.64 -2.98
C ALA A 218 22.98 23.99 -3.65
N PHE A 219 22.03 24.75 -3.14
CA PHE A 219 21.63 26.05 -3.72
C PHE A 219 22.38 27.17 -3.02
N ALA A 220 22.89 28.12 -3.82
CA ALA A 220 23.52 29.32 -3.28
C ALA A 220 22.53 30.20 -2.50
N HIS A 221 21.26 30.19 -2.91
CA HIS A 221 20.19 30.99 -2.32
C HIS A 221 18.87 30.22 -2.31
N GLU A 222 17.98 30.62 -1.40
CA GLU A 222 16.59 30.15 -1.41
C GLU A 222 15.89 30.68 -2.68
N LEU A 223 15.21 29.77 -3.36
CA LEU A 223 14.35 30.11 -4.49
C LEU A 223 12.92 30.31 -4.01
N VAL A 224 12.37 31.50 -4.20
CA VAL A 224 10.99 31.85 -3.85
C VAL A 224 10.21 32.20 -5.10
N ARG A 225 9.08 31.52 -5.31
CA ARG A 225 8.20 31.75 -6.45
C ARG A 225 6.76 32.00 -5.99
N LYS A 226 6.14 33.05 -6.48
CA LYS A 226 4.70 33.29 -6.33
C LYS A 226 3.96 32.32 -7.22
N ILE A 227 2.97 31.60 -6.65
CA ILE A 227 2.13 30.64 -7.36
C ILE A 227 0.66 30.97 -7.16
N ALA A 228 -0.14 30.65 -8.17
CA ALA A 228 -1.60 30.65 -8.11
C ALA A 228 -2.07 29.40 -8.84
N VAL A 229 -2.79 28.52 -8.15
CA VAL A 229 -3.25 27.24 -8.65
C VAL A 229 -4.74 27.06 -8.35
N PRO A 230 -5.52 26.44 -9.25
CA PRO A 230 -6.91 26.10 -8.99
C PRO A 230 -7.04 24.97 -7.99
N ALA A 231 -8.26 24.66 -7.58
CA ALA A 231 -8.58 23.42 -6.88
C ALA A 231 -8.22 22.19 -7.73
N GLY A 232 -7.87 21.08 -7.08
CA GLY A 232 -7.45 19.84 -7.71
C GLY A 232 -5.94 19.61 -7.66
N ARG A 233 -5.45 18.67 -8.47
CA ARG A 233 -4.02 18.35 -8.58
C ARG A 233 -3.35 19.29 -9.56
N ASN A 234 -2.26 19.88 -9.10
CA ASN A 234 -1.49 20.87 -9.85
C ASN A 234 -0.01 20.48 -9.86
N SER A 235 0.65 20.68 -11.00
CA SER A 235 2.08 20.42 -11.17
C SER A 235 2.81 21.72 -11.52
N ILE A 236 3.85 22.04 -10.74
CA ILE A 236 4.67 23.25 -10.94
C ILE A 236 6.08 22.77 -11.23
N ARG A 237 6.58 23.13 -12.43
CA ARG A 237 7.98 22.87 -12.81
C ARG A 237 8.82 24.12 -12.53
N ILE A 238 9.96 23.91 -11.90
CA ILE A 238 11.02 24.89 -11.69
C ILE A 238 12.27 24.30 -12.31
N GLY A 239 12.70 24.84 -13.42
CA GLY A 239 13.80 24.31 -14.20
C GLY A 239 15.08 25.14 -14.11
N GLY A 240 16.22 24.45 -14.32
CA GLY A 240 17.52 25.09 -14.45
C GLY A 240 18.07 25.71 -13.17
N ILE A 241 17.75 25.12 -12.00
CA ILE A 241 18.23 25.59 -10.69
C ILE A 241 19.50 24.91 -10.26
#